data_aca3d0d873cecd32b2103be928a7c300
#
_entry.id   aca3d0d873cecd32b2103be928a7c300
#
_cell.length_a   1.000
_cell.length_b   1.000
_cell.length_c   1.000
_cell.angle_alpha   90.00
_cell.angle_beta   90.00
_cell.angle_gamma   90.00
#
_symmetry.space_group_name_H-M   'P 1'
#
loop_
_entity.id
_entity.type
_entity.pdbx_description
1 polymer ?
#
loop_
_entity_poly.entity_id
_entity_poly.type
_entity_poly.pdbx_seq_one_letter_code
_entity_poly.pdbx_strand_id
1 'polypeptide(L)'
;MMGMRRWLGGVVAVGLLGACEPTDFGGGGTTGDVLFDRGFAFVRGDRNIYVVDDDGDPNSPQRLTTAGGAYTPSISKSGNSIVFVQRSGSTYSLQTVPTTGGPVATLLSTNDAACGSCTNFRGPTFSPDGRTIVFAFERTSGALSSLARIAVDGSGFVELTPNAGIAFGSPSFFPSGNTVVAPAGNNASFYNQLAFVPVGGGSAQSVFMSGDVLAIANRAVVSPDGRQVALDGRQSNGSTRIFVGNATASGISGALRRLTDYTSSTVEESFPSWTSSTELGFLFNDSGGDPSIYRAPVSSVASSVTLAVPAANEPFYGPN
;
A
#
# COMPACT_ATOMS: atom_id res chain seq x y z
N MET A 1 -46.66 -79.37 -18.97
CA MET A 1 -46.78 -78.36 -20.06
C MET A 1 -45.92 -77.16 -19.72
N MET A 2 -45.03 -76.89 -20.58
CA MET A 2 -43.92 -75.94 -20.58
C MET A 2 -44.34 -74.47 -20.35
N GLY A 3 -43.70 -73.79 -19.42
CA GLY A 3 -43.79 -72.39 -19.21
C GLY A 3 -42.39 -71.80 -19.11
N MET A 4 -41.98 -71.13 -20.17
CA MET A 4 -40.68 -70.58 -20.39
C MET A 4 -40.57 -69.26 -19.65
N ARG A 5 -39.64 -69.15 -18.67
CA ARG A 5 -39.27 -67.87 -18.00
C ARG A 5 -38.24 -67.13 -18.85
N ARG A 6 -38.61 -65.92 -19.30
CA ARG A 6 -37.68 -64.93 -19.91
C ARG A 6 -37.01 -64.14 -18.81
N TRP A 7 -35.69 -64.10 -18.86
CA TRP A 7 -34.87 -63.18 -18.10
C TRP A 7 -34.75 -61.90 -18.90
N LEU A 8 -35.07 -60.73 -18.26
CA LEU A 8 -34.76 -59.41 -18.76
C LEU A 8 -33.46 -58.97 -18.12
N GLY A 9 -32.40 -58.86 -18.90
CA GLY A 9 -31.13 -58.29 -18.53
C GLY A 9 -31.22 -56.75 -18.46
N GLY A 10 -30.95 -56.17 -17.28
CA GLY A 10 -30.81 -54.74 -17.13
C GLY A 10 -29.42 -54.32 -17.58
N VAL A 11 -29.38 -53.42 -18.54
CA VAL A 11 -28.16 -52.72 -18.97
C VAL A 11 -27.96 -51.56 -18.03
N VAL A 12 -26.88 -51.58 -17.23
CA VAL A 12 -26.41 -50.43 -16.47
C VAL A 12 -25.56 -49.56 -17.42
N ALA A 13 -26.08 -48.41 -17.76
CA ALA A 13 -25.32 -47.41 -18.49
C ALA A 13 -24.41 -46.64 -17.50
N VAL A 14 -23.12 -46.90 -17.54
CA VAL A 14 -22.10 -46.09 -16.88
C VAL A 14 -21.92 -44.82 -17.69
N GLY A 15 -22.42 -43.69 -17.17
CA GLY A 15 -22.16 -42.36 -17.74
C GLY A 15 -20.71 -41.94 -17.46
N LEU A 16 -19.90 -41.90 -18.48
CA LEU A 16 -18.61 -41.23 -18.48
C LEU A 16 -18.84 -39.71 -18.39
N LEU A 17 -18.54 -39.13 -17.22
CA LEU A 17 -18.37 -37.68 -17.08
C LEU A 17 -17.08 -37.33 -17.79
N GLY A 18 -17.18 -36.81 -18.99
CA GLY A 18 -16.09 -36.18 -19.71
C GLY A 18 -15.64 -34.91 -18.96
N ALA A 19 -14.46 -34.97 -18.38
CA ALA A 19 -13.76 -33.77 -17.97
C ALA A 19 -13.47 -32.93 -19.23
N CYS A 20 -14.00 -31.71 -19.30
CA CYS A 20 -13.53 -30.72 -20.25
C CYS A 20 -12.12 -30.33 -19.85
N GLU A 21 -11.13 -30.81 -20.56
CA GLU A 21 -9.80 -30.22 -20.56
C GLU A 21 -9.87 -28.88 -21.29
N PRO A 22 -9.28 -27.82 -20.71
CA PRO A 22 -9.15 -26.56 -21.45
C PRO A 22 -8.21 -26.78 -22.63
N THR A 23 -8.70 -26.50 -23.83
CA THR A 23 -7.92 -26.53 -25.06
C THR A 23 -6.78 -25.53 -24.98
N ASP A 24 -5.57 -26.07 -24.99
CA ASP A 24 -4.31 -25.35 -25.11
C ASP A 24 -4.27 -24.60 -26.45
N PHE A 25 -4.44 -23.27 -26.43
CA PHE A 25 -4.14 -22.44 -27.57
C PHE A 25 -2.64 -22.18 -27.58
N GLY A 26 -1.92 -22.99 -28.32
CA GLY A 26 -0.51 -22.83 -28.60
C GLY A 26 -0.20 -21.47 -29.22
N GLY A 27 0.47 -20.63 -28.45
CA GLY A 27 1.16 -19.41 -28.85
C GLY A 27 2.47 -19.34 -28.07
N GLY A 28 3.58 -19.66 -28.72
CA GLY A 28 4.89 -19.81 -28.13
C GLY A 28 5.39 -18.57 -27.38
N GLY A 29 5.84 -18.79 -26.18
CA GLY A 29 6.52 -17.87 -25.31
C GLY A 29 6.51 -18.43 -23.89
N THR A 30 7.43 -19.34 -23.59
CA THR A 30 7.69 -19.81 -22.23
C THR A 30 8.37 -18.71 -21.42
N THR A 31 7.63 -17.72 -20.97
CA THR A 31 7.95 -17.04 -19.73
C THR A 31 7.05 -17.67 -18.68
N GLY A 32 7.59 -18.57 -17.87
CA GLY A 32 6.91 -19.03 -16.67
C GLY A 32 6.43 -17.79 -15.92
N ASP A 33 5.14 -17.77 -15.52
CA ASP A 33 4.59 -16.72 -14.67
C ASP A 33 5.49 -16.66 -13.43
N VAL A 34 6.32 -15.63 -13.35
CA VAL A 34 7.10 -15.35 -12.15
C VAL A 34 6.08 -14.89 -11.14
N LEU A 35 5.72 -15.79 -10.22
CA LEU A 35 4.84 -15.46 -9.12
C LEU A 35 5.56 -14.44 -8.25
N PHE A 36 5.00 -13.25 -8.07
CA PHE A 36 5.52 -12.27 -7.14
C PHE A 36 5.42 -12.84 -5.73
N ASP A 37 6.57 -13.10 -5.10
CA ASP A 37 6.63 -13.62 -3.74
C ASP A 37 6.71 -12.49 -2.73
N ARG A 38 7.75 -11.66 -2.81
CA ARG A 38 7.99 -10.54 -1.91
C ARG A 38 8.96 -9.54 -2.53
N GLY A 39 8.65 -8.25 -2.42
CA GLY A 39 9.50 -7.21 -2.97
C GLY A 39 8.85 -5.85 -2.96
N PHE A 40 9.24 -4.97 -3.87
CA PHE A 40 8.70 -3.62 -3.98
C PHE A 40 7.63 -3.50 -5.07
N ALA A 41 6.52 -2.84 -4.72
CA ALA A 41 5.67 -2.15 -5.66
C ALA A 41 6.00 -0.65 -5.64
N PHE A 42 6.06 -0.01 -6.79
CA PHE A 42 6.46 1.39 -6.90
C PHE A 42 5.93 2.03 -8.18
N VAL A 43 6.14 3.34 -8.30
CA VAL A 43 5.78 4.13 -9.47
C VAL A 43 7.05 4.59 -10.17
N ARG A 44 7.08 4.62 -11.52
CA ARG A 44 8.13 5.26 -12.30
C ARG A 44 7.68 6.62 -12.87
N GLY A 45 8.56 7.30 -13.58
CA GLY A 45 8.30 8.62 -14.18
C GLY A 45 7.09 8.66 -15.13
N ASP A 46 6.74 7.52 -15.74
CA ASP A 46 5.54 7.35 -16.59
C ASP A 46 4.23 7.19 -15.80
N ARG A 47 4.31 7.25 -14.45
CA ARG A 47 3.18 7.11 -13.54
C ARG A 47 2.40 5.82 -13.73
N ASN A 48 3.11 4.70 -13.91
CA ASN A 48 2.55 3.35 -13.90
C ASN A 48 3.08 2.56 -12.71
N ILE A 49 2.32 1.52 -12.32
CA ILE A 49 2.72 0.59 -11.25
C ILE A 49 3.70 -0.43 -11.81
N TYR A 50 4.76 -0.64 -11.08
CA TYR A 50 5.79 -1.64 -11.32
C TYR A 50 5.98 -2.49 -10.07
N VAL A 51 6.45 -3.73 -10.26
CA VAL A 51 6.88 -4.63 -9.19
C VAL A 51 8.25 -5.22 -9.51
N VAL A 52 8.99 -5.51 -8.46
CA VAL A 52 10.23 -6.28 -8.52
C VAL A 52 10.35 -7.13 -7.26
N ASP A 53 10.61 -8.43 -7.42
CA ASP A 53 10.89 -9.33 -6.31
C ASP A 53 12.29 -9.07 -5.71
N ASP A 54 12.51 -9.54 -4.49
CA ASP A 54 13.78 -9.41 -3.79
C ASP A 54 14.94 -10.09 -4.51
N ASP A 55 14.67 -11.18 -5.22
CA ASP A 55 15.61 -11.93 -6.05
C ASP A 55 15.55 -11.57 -7.55
N GLY A 56 14.65 -10.64 -7.92
CA GLY A 56 14.50 -10.15 -9.27
C GLY A 56 15.56 -9.12 -9.68
N ASP A 57 15.69 -8.87 -10.99
CA ASP A 57 16.57 -7.80 -11.51
C ASP A 57 15.91 -6.42 -11.28
N PRO A 58 16.47 -5.56 -10.40
CA PRO A 58 15.92 -4.23 -10.12
C PRO A 58 15.96 -3.27 -11.32
N ASN A 59 16.76 -3.58 -12.35
CA ASN A 59 16.80 -2.79 -13.59
C ASN A 59 15.70 -3.17 -14.57
N SER A 60 15.09 -4.35 -14.41
CA SER A 60 14.06 -4.90 -15.29
C SER A 60 12.76 -5.25 -14.54
N PRO A 61 12.17 -4.30 -13.76
CA PRO A 61 10.93 -4.58 -13.02
C PRO A 61 9.76 -4.82 -13.96
N GLN A 62 8.82 -5.66 -13.53
CA GLN A 62 7.59 -5.92 -14.26
C GLN A 62 6.66 -4.71 -14.17
N ARG A 63 6.19 -4.22 -15.34
CA ARG A 63 5.17 -3.18 -15.44
C ARG A 63 3.78 -3.79 -15.37
N LEU A 64 2.93 -3.31 -14.47
CA LEU A 64 1.57 -3.84 -14.27
C LEU A 64 0.47 -2.99 -14.89
N THR A 65 0.69 -1.66 -15.03
CA THR A 65 -0.30 -0.75 -15.60
C THR A 65 0.26 0.04 -16.79
N THR A 66 -0.62 0.58 -17.63
CA THR A 66 -0.22 1.30 -18.85
C THR A 66 -0.89 2.66 -19.02
N ALA A 67 -1.86 3.00 -18.15
CA ALA A 67 -2.66 4.22 -18.31
C ALA A 67 -1.95 5.50 -17.85
N GLY A 68 -0.86 5.39 -17.10
CA GLY A 68 -0.26 6.52 -16.38
C GLY A 68 -1.15 7.00 -15.23
N GLY A 69 -0.70 8.00 -14.48
CA GLY A 69 -1.52 8.61 -13.41
C GLY A 69 -1.71 7.76 -12.16
N ALA A 70 -0.91 6.71 -11.94
CA ALA A 70 -0.93 5.89 -10.74
C ALA A 70 -0.11 6.52 -9.60
N TYR A 71 -0.59 6.34 -8.35
CA TYR A 71 0.01 6.85 -7.12
C TYR A 71 -0.15 5.87 -5.96
N THR A 72 0.74 5.94 -4.99
CA THR A 72 0.67 5.30 -3.67
C THR A 72 0.23 3.84 -3.71
N PRO A 73 1.00 2.95 -4.37
CA PRO A 73 0.70 1.52 -4.36
C PRO A 73 0.84 0.91 -2.97
N SER A 74 0.06 -0.14 -2.69
CA SER A 74 0.18 -0.98 -1.51
C SER A 74 -0.12 -2.43 -1.88
N ILE A 75 0.73 -3.35 -1.42
CA ILE A 75 0.63 -4.80 -1.69
C ILE A 75 -0.25 -5.45 -0.63
N SER A 76 -1.11 -6.37 -1.04
CA SER A 76 -1.92 -7.18 -0.13
C SER A 76 -1.05 -8.12 0.72
N LYS A 77 -1.53 -8.53 1.90
CA LYS A 77 -0.84 -9.48 2.78
C LYS A 77 -0.56 -10.84 2.12
N SER A 78 -1.37 -11.25 1.15
CA SER A 78 -1.17 -12.47 0.36
C SER A 78 -0.14 -12.32 -0.76
N GLY A 79 0.34 -11.10 -1.05
CA GLY A 79 1.22 -10.83 -2.19
C GLY A 79 0.52 -10.81 -3.56
N ASN A 80 -0.77 -11.14 -3.64
CA ASN A 80 -1.45 -11.39 -4.91
C ASN A 80 -2.02 -10.15 -5.59
N SER A 81 -2.13 -9.02 -4.89
CA SER A 81 -2.81 -7.83 -5.40
C SER A 81 -2.16 -6.55 -4.92
N ILE A 82 -2.21 -5.53 -5.74
CA ILE A 82 -1.81 -4.16 -5.41
C ILE A 82 -3.04 -3.28 -5.49
N VAL A 83 -3.29 -2.49 -4.45
CA VAL A 83 -4.22 -1.37 -4.48
C VAL A 83 -3.44 -0.07 -4.71
N PHE A 84 -4.00 0.84 -5.50
CA PHE A 84 -3.37 2.12 -5.81
C PHE A 84 -4.43 3.18 -6.12
N VAL A 85 -4.03 4.44 -6.11
CA VAL A 85 -4.84 5.55 -6.59
C VAL A 85 -4.54 5.76 -8.06
N GLN A 86 -5.57 5.81 -8.89
CA GLN A 86 -5.51 6.20 -10.29
C GLN A 86 -6.10 7.59 -10.45
N ARG A 87 -5.37 8.49 -11.11
CA ARG A 87 -5.86 9.80 -11.53
C ARG A 87 -6.01 9.85 -13.04
N SER A 88 -7.19 10.29 -13.50
CA SER A 88 -7.50 10.56 -14.91
C SER A 88 -8.19 11.93 -15.00
N GLY A 89 -7.45 12.94 -15.44
CA GLY A 89 -7.93 14.33 -15.40
C GLY A 89 -8.22 14.80 -13.97
N SER A 90 -9.48 15.11 -13.67
CA SER A 90 -9.98 15.50 -12.34
C SER A 90 -10.55 14.34 -11.54
N THR A 91 -10.70 13.15 -12.14
CA THR A 91 -11.25 11.97 -11.48
C THR A 91 -10.16 11.15 -10.81
N TYR A 92 -10.39 10.79 -9.55
CA TYR A 92 -9.57 9.83 -8.81
C TYR A 92 -10.36 8.54 -8.61
N SER A 93 -9.66 7.41 -8.65
CA SER A 93 -10.24 6.12 -8.31
C SER A 93 -9.26 5.26 -7.51
N LEU A 94 -9.82 4.43 -6.63
CA LEU A 94 -9.09 3.31 -6.02
C LEU A 94 -9.20 2.15 -6.98
N GLN A 95 -8.07 1.60 -7.37
CA GLN A 95 -7.98 0.48 -8.31
C GLN A 95 -7.11 -0.63 -7.73
N THR A 96 -7.35 -1.85 -8.21
CA THR A 96 -6.50 -3.00 -7.92
C THR A 96 -5.99 -3.63 -9.20
N VAL A 97 -4.80 -4.22 -9.12
CA VAL A 97 -4.18 -5.03 -10.18
C VAL A 97 -3.51 -6.25 -9.55
N PRO A 98 -3.59 -7.46 -10.15
CA PRO A 98 -2.82 -8.60 -9.71
C PRO A 98 -1.31 -8.34 -9.79
N THR A 99 -0.53 -8.86 -8.85
CA THR A 99 0.94 -8.73 -8.87
C THR A 99 1.59 -9.49 -10.04
N THR A 100 0.90 -10.48 -10.59
CA THR A 100 1.28 -11.20 -11.81
C THR A 100 0.91 -10.45 -13.10
N GLY A 101 0.27 -9.28 -12.99
CA GLY A 101 -0.32 -8.57 -14.13
C GLY A 101 -1.75 -9.04 -14.43
N GLY A 102 -2.41 -8.40 -15.39
CA GLY A 102 -3.76 -8.72 -15.78
C GLY A 102 -4.71 -7.52 -15.71
N PRO A 103 -6.03 -7.74 -15.67
CA PRO A 103 -7.01 -6.67 -15.72
C PRO A 103 -6.96 -5.81 -14.43
N VAL A 104 -7.03 -4.49 -14.63
CA VAL A 104 -7.20 -3.52 -13.55
C VAL A 104 -8.68 -3.43 -13.19
N ALA A 105 -9.02 -3.56 -11.91
CA ALA A 105 -10.37 -3.40 -11.38
C ALA A 105 -10.51 -2.08 -10.62
N THR A 106 -11.61 -1.35 -10.86
CA THR A 106 -11.96 -0.15 -10.08
C THR A 106 -12.84 -0.54 -8.90
N LEU A 107 -12.41 -0.15 -7.69
CA LEU A 107 -13.14 -0.40 -6.44
C LEU A 107 -14.06 0.77 -6.08
N LEU A 108 -13.58 1.99 -6.29
CA LEU A 108 -14.29 3.23 -5.95
C LEU A 108 -13.78 4.35 -6.83
N SER A 109 -14.68 5.21 -7.28
CA SER A 109 -14.37 6.44 -8.02
C SER A 109 -14.91 7.66 -7.30
N THR A 110 -14.30 8.82 -7.50
CA THR A 110 -14.84 10.10 -7.01
C THR A 110 -16.21 10.45 -7.61
N ASN A 111 -16.61 9.77 -8.69
CA ASN A 111 -17.93 9.90 -9.30
C ASN A 111 -18.98 8.95 -8.71
N ASP A 112 -18.60 8.03 -7.84
CA ASP A 112 -19.52 7.03 -7.28
C ASP A 112 -20.40 7.63 -6.18
N ALA A 113 -21.69 7.31 -6.20
CA ALA A 113 -22.65 7.76 -5.19
C ALA A 113 -22.28 7.28 -3.78
N ALA A 114 -21.62 6.13 -3.63
CA ALA A 114 -21.16 5.60 -2.36
C ALA A 114 -20.17 6.54 -1.65
N CYS A 115 -19.38 7.28 -2.41
CA CYS A 115 -18.44 8.26 -1.88
C CYS A 115 -19.06 9.61 -1.53
N GLY A 116 -20.24 9.94 -2.09
CA GLY A 116 -20.98 11.16 -1.77
C GLY A 116 -20.24 12.46 -2.07
N SER A 117 -19.69 12.60 -3.29
CA SER A 117 -18.96 13.78 -3.77
C SER A 117 -17.49 13.86 -3.31
N CYS A 118 -16.76 12.76 -3.32
CA CYS A 118 -15.32 12.77 -3.09
C CYS A 118 -14.57 13.47 -4.24
N THR A 119 -13.43 14.08 -3.91
CA THR A 119 -12.60 14.79 -4.90
C THR A 119 -11.19 14.25 -5.01
N ASN A 120 -10.73 13.50 -4.03
CA ASN A 120 -9.37 13.00 -3.98
C ASN A 120 -9.27 11.74 -3.09
N PHE A 121 -8.36 10.84 -3.42
CA PHE A 121 -7.96 9.67 -2.63
C PHE A 121 -6.46 9.65 -2.40
N ARG A 122 -6.01 9.13 -1.25
CA ARG A 122 -4.57 9.02 -0.91
C ARG A 122 -4.27 7.77 -0.10
N GLY A 123 -3.12 7.16 -0.37
CA GLY A 123 -2.48 6.14 0.43
C GLY A 123 -3.36 4.96 0.81
N PRO A 124 -4.01 4.27 -0.14
CA PRO A 124 -4.78 3.09 0.20
C PRO A 124 -3.86 2.01 0.77
N THR A 125 -4.33 1.30 1.79
CA THR A 125 -3.60 0.20 2.41
C THR A 125 -4.54 -0.95 2.75
N PHE A 126 -4.10 -2.18 2.52
CA PHE A 126 -4.84 -3.38 2.89
C PHE A 126 -4.78 -3.62 4.39
N SER A 127 -5.88 -4.11 4.96
CA SER A 127 -5.88 -4.68 6.30
C SER A 127 -5.05 -5.98 6.35
N PRO A 128 -4.51 -6.35 7.52
CA PRO A 128 -3.72 -7.57 7.67
C PRO A 128 -4.45 -8.88 7.34
N ASP A 129 -5.79 -8.90 7.41
CA ASP A 129 -6.63 -10.02 6.99
C ASP A 129 -6.99 -10.00 5.50
N GLY A 130 -6.55 -8.96 4.76
CA GLY A 130 -6.77 -8.80 3.32
C GLY A 130 -8.20 -8.51 2.90
N ARG A 131 -9.13 -8.19 3.83
CA ARG A 131 -10.55 -8.02 3.53
C ARG A 131 -10.99 -6.57 3.38
N THR A 132 -10.22 -5.64 3.90
CA THR A 132 -10.56 -4.23 3.97
C THR A 132 -9.40 -3.38 3.44
N ILE A 133 -9.73 -2.26 2.83
CA ILE A 133 -8.80 -1.22 2.42
C ILE A 133 -9.17 0.05 3.20
N VAL A 134 -8.18 0.68 3.85
CA VAL A 134 -8.30 2.01 4.47
C VAL A 134 -7.52 3.01 3.63
N PHE A 135 -8.07 4.22 3.49
CA PHE A 135 -7.47 5.27 2.68
C PHE A 135 -7.90 6.66 3.20
N ALA A 136 -7.16 7.70 2.84
CA ALA A 136 -7.58 9.08 3.06
C ALA A 136 -8.35 9.60 1.84
N PHE A 137 -9.36 10.46 2.08
CA PHE A 137 -10.17 11.07 1.04
C PHE A 137 -10.60 12.49 1.40
N GLU A 138 -10.93 13.28 0.40
CA GLU A 138 -11.52 14.61 0.54
C GLU A 138 -12.95 14.62 -0.04
N ARG A 139 -13.90 15.26 0.65
CA ARG A 139 -15.28 15.39 0.11
C ARG A 139 -15.39 16.50 -0.91
N THR A 140 -14.71 17.61 -0.69
CA THR A 140 -14.62 18.73 -1.63
C THR A 140 -13.17 19.19 -1.74
N SER A 141 -12.79 19.72 -2.89
CA SER A 141 -11.42 20.20 -3.10
C SER A 141 -11.03 21.24 -2.05
N GLY A 142 -9.91 21.01 -1.38
CA GLY A 142 -9.41 21.85 -0.29
C GLY A 142 -10.09 21.64 1.07
N ALA A 143 -11.02 20.70 1.21
CA ALA A 143 -11.55 20.29 2.50
C ALA A 143 -10.50 19.50 3.29
N LEU A 144 -10.71 19.41 4.62
CA LEU A 144 -9.92 18.52 5.47
C LEU A 144 -10.19 17.07 5.02
N SER A 145 -9.11 16.31 4.81
CA SER A 145 -9.20 14.91 4.44
C SER A 145 -9.63 14.06 5.64
N SER A 146 -10.52 13.10 5.40
CA SER A 146 -10.95 12.09 6.37
C SER A 146 -10.32 10.73 6.02
N LEU A 147 -10.31 9.79 6.96
CA LEU A 147 -10.08 8.38 6.68
C LEU A 147 -11.40 7.65 6.41
N ALA A 148 -11.37 6.74 5.47
CA ALA A 148 -12.47 5.83 5.19
C ALA A 148 -11.96 4.39 5.01
N ARG A 149 -12.86 3.43 5.14
CA ARG A 149 -12.63 2.02 4.78
C ARG A 149 -13.65 1.56 3.74
N ILE A 150 -13.21 0.57 2.96
CA ILE A 150 -14.03 -0.13 1.97
C ILE A 150 -13.64 -1.60 1.96
N ALA A 151 -14.54 -2.51 1.63
CA ALA A 151 -14.19 -3.91 1.39
C ALA A 151 -13.36 -4.05 0.09
N VAL A 152 -12.57 -5.11 -0.03
CA VAL A 152 -11.72 -5.36 -1.21
C VAL A 152 -12.50 -5.61 -2.50
N ASP A 153 -13.80 -5.85 -2.42
CA ASP A 153 -14.73 -5.93 -3.56
C ASP A 153 -15.36 -4.58 -3.95
N GLY A 154 -14.99 -3.49 -3.27
CA GLY A 154 -15.52 -2.15 -3.50
C GLY A 154 -16.81 -1.83 -2.74
N SER A 155 -17.36 -2.75 -1.95
CA SER A 155 -18.57 -2.54 -1.16
C SER A 155 -18.29 -1.93 0.22
N GLY A 156 -19.35 -1.45 0.89
CA GLY A 156 -19.30 -1.12 2.31
C GLY A 156 -18.42 0.10 2.66
N PHE A 157 -18.48 1.19 1.87
CA PHE A 157 -17.81 2.44 2.20
C PHE A 157 -18.27 2.98 3.56
N VAL A 158 -17.32 3.23 4.46
CA VAL A 158 -17.56 3.80 5.80
C VAL A 158 -16.49 4.84 6.10
N GLU A 159 -16.91 6.06 6.41
CA GLU A 159 -16.02 7.10 6.92
C GLU A 159 -15.66 6.82 8.39
N LEU A 160 -14.36 6.78 8.69
CA LEU A 160 -13.83 6.47 10.02
C LEU A 160 -13.67 7.70 10.90
N THR A 161 -13.42 8.86 10.31
CA THR A 161 -13.11 10.11 11.02
C THR A 161 -14.02 11.28 10.61
N PRO A 162 -15.35 11.10 10.67
CA PRO A 162 -16.28 12.18 10.28
C PRO A 162 -16.10 13.37 11.23
N ASN A 163 -16.04 14.58 10.66
CA ASN A 163 -16.00 15.84 11.42
C ASN A 163 -14.87 15.94 12.46
N ALA A 164 -13.73 15.31 12.21
CA ALA A 164 -12.61 15.29 13.16
C ALA A 164 -11.95 16.67 13.40
N GLY A 165 -12.23 17.66 12.54
CA GLY A 165 -11.65 19.00 12.64
C GLY A 165 -10.16 19.09 12.28
N ILE A 166 -9.55 17.97 11.85
CA ILE A 166 -8.17 17.85 11.37
C ILE A 166 -8.15 17.04 10.08
N ALA A 167 -7.13 17.26 9.25
CA ALA A 167 -6.87 16.48 8.05
C ALA A 167 -6.03 15.25 8.36
N PHE A 168 -6.22 14.18 7.59
CA PHE A 168 -5.46 12.93 7.68
C PHE A 168 -4.71 12.66 6.38
N GLY A 169 -3.48 12.16 6.51
CA GLY A 169 -2.66 11.63 5.41
C GLY A 169 -2.83 10.12 5.20
N SER A 170 -1.88 9.53 4.48
CA SER A 170 -1.88 8.10 4.13
C SER A 170 -1.85 7.19 5.37
N PRO A 171 -2.84 6.31 5.57
CA PRO A 171 -2.89 5.41 6.72
C PRO A 171 -1.95 4.20 6.57
N SER A 172 -1.58 3.59 7.71
CA SER A 172 -0.90 2.29 7.80
C SER A 172 -1.48 1.48 8.95
N PHE A 173 -1.75 0.19 8.73
CA PHE A 173 -2.30 -0.68 9.75
C PHE A 173 -1.26 -1.12 10.79
N PHE A 174 -1.71 -1.24 12.04
CA PHE A 174 -1.06 -2.13 12.99
C PHE A 174 -1.35 -3.59 12.63
N PRO A 175 -0.43 -4.54 12.93
CA PRO A 175 -0.62 -5.96 12.60
C PRO A 175 -1.88 -6.60 13.19
N SER A 176 -2.43 -6.04 14.27
CA SER A 176 -3.71 -6.48 14.85
C SER A 176 -4.92 -6.22 13.95
N GLY A 177 -4.81 -5.32 12.96
CA GLY A 177 -5.90 -4.91 12.08
C GLY A 177 -6.94 -3.96 12.71
N ASN A 178 -6.86 -3.69 14.01
CA ASN A 178 -7.85 -2.92 14.75
C ASN A 178 -7.60 -1.40 14.73
N THR A 179 -6.39 -0.98 14.42
CA THR A 179 -5.96 0.43 14.46
C THR A 179 -5.11 0.73 13.24
N VAL A 180 -5.28 1.91 12.68
CA VAL A 180 -4.36 2.50 11.72
C VAL A 180 -3.67 3.71 12.33
N VAL A 181 -2.44 3.95 11.92
CA VAL A 181 -1.72 5.20 12.15
C VAL A 181 -1.80 6.05 10.88
N ALA A 182 -1.96 7.35 11.00
CA ALA A 182 -1.96 8.28 9.88
C ALA A 182 -1.33 9.62 10.27
N PRO A 183 -0.60 10.28 9.38
CA PRO A 183 -0.27 11.70 9.53
C PRO A 183 -1.55 12.50 9.74
N ALA A 184 -1.53 13.50 10.63
CA ALA A 184 -2.68 14.35 10.90
C ALA A 184 -2.26 15.79 11.19
N GLY A 185 -3.15 16.75 10.94
CA GLY A 185 -2.86 18.16 11.15
C GLY A 185 -4.03 19.07 10.81
N ASN A 186 -3.87 20.36 11.07
CA ASN A 186 -4.92 21.36 10.84
C ASN A 186 -5.21 21.62 9.34
N ASN A 187 -4.37 21.14 8.45
CA ASN A 187 -4.57 21.17 7.00
C ASN A 187 -3.81 20.02 6.31
N ALA A 188 -4.16 19.73 5.06
CA ALA A 188 -3.58 18.63 4.29
C ALA A 188 -2.14 18.90 3.76
N SER A 189 -1.57 20.04 4.06
CA SER A 189 -0.19 20.40 3.68
C SER A 189 0.78 20.40 4.85
N PHE A 190 0.28 20.27 6.09
CA PHE A 190 1.09 20.33 7.29
C PHE A 190 0.58 19.38 8.37
N TYR A 191 1.06 18.14 8.33
CA TYR A 191 0.72 17.08 9.28
C TYR A 191 1.67 17.11 10.48
N ASN A 192 1.37 17.90 11.49
CA ASN A 192 2.18 18.03 12.71
C ASN A 192 1.80 17.07 13.83
N GLN A 193 0.95 16.10 13.52
CA GLN A 193 0.49 15.06 14.45
C GLN A 193 0.58 13.69 13.80
N LEU A 194 0.70 12.66 14.62
CA LEU A 194 0.46 11.28 14.25
C LEU A 194 -0.81 10.80 14.96
N ALA A 195 -1.83 10.44 14.19
CA ALA A 195 -3.11 9.97 14.70
C ALA A 195 -3.18 8.45 14.71
N PHE A 196 -3.80 7.88 15.74
CA PHE A 196 -4.10 6.47 15.96
C PHE A 196 -5.61 6.31 15.89
N VAL A 197 -6.12 5.68 14.84
CA VAL A 197 -7.55 5.64 14.50
C VAL A 197 -8.07 4.22 14.57
N PRO A 198 -9.05 3.91 15.45
CA PRO A 198 -9.71 2.60 15.49
C PRO A 198 -10.50 2.34 14.20
N VAL A 199 -10.25 1.21 13.53
CA VAL A 199 -10.91 0.83 12.26
C VAL A 199 -12.36 0.39 12.46
N GLY A 200 -12.71 -0.05 13.66
CA GLY A 200 -14.08 -0.40 14.06
C GLY A 200 -14.94 0.82 14.44
N GLY A 201 -14.38 2.02 14.41
CA GLY A 201 -15.03 3.24 14.91
C GLY A 201 -14.53 3.63 16.31
N GLY A 202 -14.79 4.87 16.71
CA GLY A 202 -14.34 5.44 17.96
C GLY A 202 -13.48 6.69 17.76
N SER A 203 -13.06 7.30 18.85
CA SER A 203 -12.27 8.53 18.82
C SER A 203 -10.81 8.24 18.44
N ALA A 204 -10.29 8.99 17.49
CA ALA A 204 -8.87 9.01 17.17
C ALA A 204 -8.08 9.62 18.33
N GLN A 205 -6.91 9.09 18.62
CA GLN A 205 -5.92 9.69 19.51
C GLN A 205 -4.80 10.28 18.66
N SER A 206 -4.23 11.42 19.05
CA SER A 206 -3.15 12.06 18.32
C SER A 206 -1.99 12.42 19.23
N VAL A 207 -0.79 12.30 18.69
CA VAL A 207 0.47 12.73 19.32
C VAL A 207 1.09 13.80 18.44
N PHE A 208 1.38 14.98 19.01
CA PHE A 208 2.08 16.03 18.29
C PHE A 208 3.53 15.65 18.00
N MET A 209 4.01 15.97 16.82
CA MET A 209 5.42 15.87 16.49
C MET A 209 6.21 16.89 17.29
N SER A 210 7.43 16.52 17.66
CA SER A 210 8.32 17.34 18.50
C SER A 210 9.78 17.06 18.17
N GLY A 211 10.67 17.87 18.74
CA GLY A 211 12.10 17.77 18.47
C GLY A 211 12.43 18.15 17.03
N ASP A 212 13.15 17.29 16.34
CA ASP A 212 13.62 17.55 14.97
C ASP A 212 12.54 17.40 13.90
N VAL A 213 11.36 16.84 14.26
CA VAL A 213 10.25 16.62 13.31
C VAL A 213 9.20 17.71 13.49
N LEU A 214 9.11 18.63 12.54
CA LEU A 214 8.07 19.67 12.52
C LEU A 214 6.75 19.16 11.98
N ALA A 215 6.81 18.33 10.95
CA ALA A 215 5.64 17.74 10.30
C ALA A 215 6.02 16.43 9.61
N ILE A 216 5.02 15.58 9.35
CA ILE A 216 5.15 14.37 8.52
C ILE A 216 4.89 14.80 7.06
N ALA A 217 5.78 14.41 6.14
CA ALA A 217 5.71 14.87 4.75
C ALA A 217 4.69 14.09 3.92
N ASN A 218 4.75 12.75 3.96
CA ASN A 218 3.92 11.89 3.11
C ASN A 218 3.19 10.80 3.92
N ARG A 219 3.92 10.02 4.73
CA ARG A 219 3.32 8.90 5.46
C ARG A 219 4.07 8.50 6.73
N ALA A 220 3.37 7.75 7.56
CA ALA A 220 3.92 6.99 8.66
C ALA A 220 3.51 5.53 8.51
N VAL A 221 4.43 4.59 8.74
CA VAL A 221 4.22 3.15 8.55
C VAL A 221 4.61 2.36 9.79
N VAL A 222 3.76 1.41 10.17
CA VAL A 222 4.00 0.53 11.32
C VAL A 222 4.85 -0.66 10.89
N SER A 223 5.78 -1.08 11.76
CA SER A 223 6.61 -2.27 11.52
C SER A 223 5.78 -3.57 11.52
N PRO A 224 6.25 -4.63 10.83
CA PRO A 224 5.53 -5.90 10.77
C PRO A 224 5.25 -6.55 12.13
N ASP A 225 6.07 -6.27 13.15
CA ASP A 225 5.87 -6.74 14.51
C ASP A 225 5.01 -5.80 15.38
N GLY A 226 4.60 -4.65 14.85
CA GLY A 226 3.75 -3.66 15.51
C GLY A 226 4.43 -2.84 16.62
N ARG A 227 5.76 -2.89 16.73
CA ARG A 227 6.50 -2.27 17.84
C ARG A 227 7.13 -0.92 17.49
N GLN A 228 7.26 -0.61 16.21
CA GLN A 228 7.88 0.60 15.73
C GLN A 228 7.01 1.30 14.68
N VAL A 229 7.21 2.60 14.55
CA VAL A 229 6.70 3.41 13.45
C VAL A 229 7.87 4.10 12.77
N ALA A 230 7.86 4.11 11.44
CA ALA A 230 8.74 4.93 10.63
C ALA A 230 7.92 6.01 9.93
N LEU A 231 8.48 7.21 9.81
CA LEU A 231 7.82 8.33 9.13
C LEU A 231 8.86 9.21 8.41
N ASP A 232 8.41 9.88 7.37
CA ASP A 232 9.19 10.91 6.70
C ASP A 232 8.92 12.28 7.34
N GLY A 233 9.85 12.70 8.17
CA GLY A 233 9.75 13.93 8.96
C GLY A 233 10.40 15.12 8.28
N ARG A 234 9.65 16.22 8.12
CA ARG A 234 10.17 17.51 7.67
C ARG A 234 10.87 18.21 8.82
N GLN A 235 12.10 18.62 8.59
CA GLN A 235 12.93 19.33 9.57
C GLN A 235 12.84 20.87 9.41
N SER A 236 13.39 21.60 10.37
CA SER A 236 13.40 23.07 10.35
C SER A 236 14.21 23.69 9.21
N ASN A 237 15.21 22.97 8.69
CA ASN A 237 15.99 23.36 7.52
C ASN A 237 15.27 23.10 6.18
N GLY A 238 14.02 22.58 6.22
CA GLY A 238 13.20 22.25 5.05
C GLY A 238 13.44 20.85 4.49
N SER A 239 14.50 20.15 4.87
CA SER A 239 14.77 18.78 4.38
C SER A 239 13.83 17.76 5.00
N THR A 240 13.58 16.69 4.28
CA THR A 240 12.80 15.53 4.74
C THR A 240 13.75 14.37 5.04
N ARG A 241 13.55 13.71 6.19
CA ARG A 241 14.35 12.56 6.66
C ARG A 241 13.45 11.47 7.19
N ILE A 242 13.96 10.24 7.14
CA ILE A 242 13.27 9.13 7.79
C ILE A 242 13.60 9.12 9.29
N PHE A 243 12.54 9.05 10.09
CA PHE A 243 12.60 8.90 11.55
C PHE A 243 11.93 7.60 11.96
N VAL A 244 12.46 6.97 13.00
CA VAL A 244 11.96 5.72 13.59
C VAL A 244 11.77 5.90 15.07
N GLY A 245 10.67 5.40 15.61
CA GLY A 245 10.37 5.41 17.04
C GLY A 245 9.59 4.19 17.48
N ASN A 246 9.58 3.92 18.78
CA ASN A 246 8.74 2.87 19.33
C ASN A 246 7.28 3.30 19.35
N ALA A 247 6.38 2.39 18.98
CA ALA A 247 4.95 2.66 18.92
C ALA A 247 4.12 1.50 19.48
N THR A 248 2.93 1.84 19.89
CA THR A 248 1.83 0.92 20.21
C THR A 248 0.59 1.41 19.48
N ALA A 249 -0.48 0.64 19.48
CA ALA A 249 -1.76 1.04 18.85
C ALA A 249 -2.42 2.28 19.51
N SER A 250 -1.84 2.82 20.57
CA SER A 250 -2.34 3.99 21.29
C SER A 250 -1.38 5.19 21.34
N GLY A 251 -0.17 5.06 20.80
CA GLY A 251 0.78 6.18 20.82
C GLY A 251 2.23 5.80 20.53
N ILE A 252 3.10 6.81 20.56
CA ILE A 252 4.55 6.68 20.45
C ILE A 252 5.15 6.70 21.86
N SER A 253 6.20 5.90 22.08
CA SER A 253 6.99 5.93 23.31
C SER A 253 8.44 6.32 23.03
N GLY A 254 8.95 7.27 23.82
CA GLY A 254 10.30 7.82 23.63
C GLY A 254 10.43 8.78 22.46
N ALA A 255 11.66 9.17 22.18
CA ALA A 255 11.99 10.09 21.10
C ALA A 255 12.08 9.36 19.74
N LEU A 256 11.69 10.04 18.69
CA LEU A 256 11.98 9.63 17.31
C LEU A 256 13.48 9.84 17.06
N ARG A 257 14.13 8.89 16.39
CA ARG A 257 15.51 9.01 15.96
C ARG A 257 15.60 8.96 14.43
N ARG A 258 16.58 9.63 13.88
CA ARG A 258 16.87 9.56 12.44
C ARG A 258 17.30 8.15 12.04
N LEU A 259 16.92 7.73 10.82
CA LEU A 259 17.36 6.47 10.24
C LEU A 259 18.82 6.58 9.77
N THR A 260 19.21 7.72 9.20
CA THR A 260 20.53 7.97 8.60
C THR A 260 21.20 9.20 9.22
N ASP A 261 22.50 9.35 9.02
CA ASP A 261 23.29 10.48 9.51
C ASP A 261 23.57 11.55 8.44
N TYR A 262 22.97 11.47 7.25
CA TYR A 262 23.12 12.49 6.22
C TYR A 262 22.71 13.88 6.71
N THR A 263 23.61 14.85 6.65
CA THR A 263 23.39 16.23 7.13
C THR A 263 23.13 17.23 6.01
N SER A 264 23.44 16.88 4.75
CA SER A 264 23.23 17.76 3.61
C SER A 264 21.74 18.09 3.43
N SER A 265 21.41 19.37 3.28
CA SER A 265 20.03 19.80 2.99
C SER A 265 19.55 19.43 1.59
N THR A 266 20.45 18.99 0.70
CA THR A 266 20.11 18.56 -0.67
C THR A 266 19.67 17.11 -0.73
N VAL A 267 19.93 16.32 0.31
CA VAL A 267 19.44 14.93 0.41
C VAL A 267 18.01 14.95 0.92
N GLU A 268 17.13 14.21 0.28
CA GLU A 268 15.76 13.97 0.71
C GLU A 268 15.52 12.47 0.90
N GLU A 269 14.95 12.10 2.04
CA GLU A 269 14.52 10.74 2.36
C GLU A 269 13.02 10.76 2.61
N SER A 270 12.27 9.93 1.91
CA SER A 270 10.81 9.93 1.99
C SER A 270 10.21 8.55 1.72
N PHE A 271 8.92 8.43 1.92
CA PHE A 271 8.14 7.22 1.63
C PHE A 271 8.71 5.95 2.28
N PRO A 272 8.88 5.89 3.62
CA PRO A 272 9.38 4.69 4.28
C PRO A 272 8.45 3.50 4.08
N SER A 273 9.02 2.30 3.93
CA SER A 273 8.31 1.03 3.87
C SER A 273 9.14 -0.05 4.54
N TRP A 274 8.57 -0.79 5.48
CA TRP A 274 9.29 -1.85 6.18
C TRP A 274 9.55 -3.03 5.25
N THR A 275 10.82 -3.44 5.12
CA THR A 275 11.22 -4.68 4.43
C THR A 275 11.30 -5.85 5.39
N SER A 276 11.47 -5.56 6.67
CA SER A 276 11.39 -6.47 7.80
C SER A 276 11.15 -5.67 9.09
N SER A 277 11.06 -6.31 10.26
CA SER A 277 11.02 -5.61 11.55
C SER A 277 12.33 -4.87 11.90
N THR A 278 13.39 -5.06 11.13
CA THR A 278 14.74 -4.51 11.39
C THR A 278 15.33 -3.71 10.24
N GLU A 279 14.59 -3.57 9.13
CA GLU A 279 15.07 -2.88 7.93
C GLU A 279 13.95 -2.08 7.26
N LEU A 280 14.28 -0.92 6.72
CA LEU A 280 13.40 -0.06 5.92
C LEU A 280 13.92 0.07 4.49
N GLY A 281 12.98 0.00 3.54
CA GLY A 281 13.12 0.60 2.22
C GLY A 281 12.55 2.01 2.23
N PHE A 282 13.14 2.92 1.49
CA PHE A 282 12.68 4.31 1.40
C PHE A 282 13.17 4.98 0.12
N LEU A 283 12.48 6.03 -0.26
CA LEU A 283 12.94 6.87 -1.38
C LEU A 283 14.08 7.76 -0.91
N PHE A 284 15.18 7.71 -1.65
CA PHE A 284 16.33 8.56 -1.44
C PHE A 284 16.57 9.38 -2.72
N ASN A 285 16.72 10.68 -2.55
CA ASN A 285 17.04 11.60 -3.62
C ASN A 285 18.18 12.51 -3.15
N ASP A 286 19.32 12.50 -3.86
CA ASP A 286 20.31 13.55 -3.79
C ASP A 286 20.10 14.47 -5.00
N SER A 287 20.49 15.71 -4.92
CA SER A 287 20.21 16.75 -5.93
C SER A 287 20.75 16.48 -7.34
N GLY A 288 21.25 15.29 -7.65
CA GLY A 288 21.96 14.95 -8.90
C GLY A 288 21.41 13.81 -9.72
N GLY A 289 20.39 13.09 -9.25
CA GLY A 289 19.88 11.88 -9.93
C GLY A 289 18.38 11.70 -9.86
N ASP A 290 17.88 10.67 -10.56
CA ASP A 290 16.51 10.22 -10.42
C ASP A 290 16.31 9.63 -9.01
N PRO A 291 15.16 9.90 -8.35
CA PRO A 291 14.81 9.27 -7.10
C PRO A 291 14.90 7.75 -7.20
N SER A 292 15.45 7.10 -6.20
CA SER A 292 15.64 5.65 -6.19
C SER A 292 15.30 5.07 -4.83
N ILE A 293 14.96 3.78 -4.79
CA ILE A 293 14.67 3.08 -3.54
C ILE A 293 15.98 2.57 -2.95
N TYR A 294 16.23 2.89 -1.69
CA TYR A 294 17.35 2.40 -0.91
C TYR A 294 16.86 1.64 0.32
N ARG A 295 17.72 0.83 0.90
CA ARG A 295 17.47 0.10 2.15
C ARG A 295 18.48 0.52 3.23
N ALA A 296 18.03 0.51 4.48
CA ALA A 296 18.88 0.71 5.65
C ALA A 296 18.35 -0.07 6.86
N PRO A 297 19.25 -0.61 7.71
CA PRO A 297 18.87 -1.22 8.98
C PRO A 297 18.38 -0.18 9.98
N VAL A 298 17.41 -0.56 10.82
CA VAL A 298 16.87 0.34 11.87
C VAL A 298 17.53 0.17 13.24
N SER A 299 18.49 -0.72 13.39
CA SER A 299 19.14 -1.00 14.68
C SER A 299 19.99 0.17 15.21
N SER A 300 20.54 0.97 14.31
CA SER A 300 21.34 2.17 14.61
C SER A 300 21.13 3.23 13.52
N VAL A 301 21.67 4.43 13.75
CA VAL A 301 21.71 5.44 12.68
C VAL A 301 22.69 4.94 11.60
N ALA A 302 22.21 4.81 10.37
CA ALA A 302 23.00 4.26 9.27
C ALA A 302 23.91 5.34 8.66
N SER A 303 25.19 5.02 8.52
CA SER A 303 26.17 5.87 7.81
C SER A 303 26.22 5.60 6.31
N SER A 304 25.58 4.54 5.85
CA SER A 304 25.46 4.17 4.43
C SER A 304 24.11 3.51 4.18
N VAL A 305 23.63 3.63 2.94
CA VAL A 305 22.39 3.02 2.46
C VAL A 305 22.70 2.15 1.24
N THR A 306 21.90 1.12 1.01
CA THR A 306 22.08 0.20 -0.11
C THR A 306 21.02 0.45 -1.16
N LEU A 307 21.42 0.68 -2.42
CA LEU A 307 20.48 0.81 -3.54
C LEU A 307 19.69 -0.50 -3.72
N ALA A 308 18.38 -0.39 -3.76
CA ALA A 308 17.48 -1.51 -3.99
C ALA A 308 16.84 -1.45 -5.39
N VAL A 309 16.28 -0.30 -5.78
CA VAL A 309 15.62 -0.14 -7.10
C VAL A 309 15.94 1.24 -7.65
N PRO A 310 16.60 1.34 -8.83
CA PRO A 310 16.87 2.62 -9.47
C PRO A 310 15.63 3.22 -10.13
N ALA A 311 15.59 4.56 -10.24
CA ALA A 311 14.58 5.33 -10.96
C ALA A 311 13.14 4.95 -10.55
N ALA A 312 12.85 4.96 -9.25
CA ALA A 312 11.60 4.54 -8.66
C ALA A 312 11.06 5.59 -7.67
N ASN A 313 9.75 5.66 -7.50
CA ASN A 313 9.05 6.57 -6.59
C ASN A 313 7.99 5.83 -5.79
N GLU A 314 7.62 6.40 -4.63
CA GLU A 314 6.48 5.94 -3.81
C GLU A 314 6.55 4.43 -3.49
N PRO A 315 7.68 3.90 -2.97
CA PRO A 315 7.84 2.47 -2.74
C PRO A 315 6.87 1.95 -1.70
N PHE A 316 6.40 0.73 -1.90
CA PHE A 316 5.73 -0.10 -0.91
C PHE A 316 6.31 -1.50 -0.98
N TYR A 317 6.77 -2.02 0.15
CA TYR A 317 7.31 -3.36 0.24
C TYR A 317 6.29 -4.33 0.84
N GLY A 318 6.24 -5.54 0.35
CA GLY A 318 5.36 -6.59 0.84
C GLY A 318 5.45 -7.88 0.01
N PRO A 319 4.71 -8.91 0.46
CA PRO A 319 4.00 -9.00 1.74
C PRO A 319 4.94 -9.13 2.94
N ASN A 320 4.52 -8.62 4.10
CA ASN A 320 5.25 -8.66 5.38
C ASN A 320 4.45 -9.41 6.46
#